data_08ff0f1e6f64eab9c016492f4c90c2b4
#
_entry.id   08ff0f1e6f64eab9c016492f4c90c2b4
#
_cell.length_a   1.000
_cell.length_b   1.000
_cell.length_c   1.000
_cell.angle_alpha   90.00
_cell.angle_beta   90.00
_cell.angle_gamma   90.00
#
_symmetry.space_group_name_H-M   'P 1'
#
loop_
_entity.id
_entity.type
_entity.pdbx_description
1 polymer ?
#
loop_
_entity_poly.entity_id
_entity_poly.type
_entity_poly.pdbx_seq_one_letter_code
_entity_poly.pdbx_strand_id
1 'polypeptide(L)'
;MRRLVFLDESGANLAMGRSHAWVLRGRELVEPRPRNWGDNLTLVGAMRVDRWLTMSTAWGAMTTPRFTAWVQRRLVPRLRRGDIVVLDNLAAHKAGHVRTLIEQAGATIRFLPPYSHDFNPIEAAWALIKKRIRAVAPRTGATLRTTAQRAARVVHPRHCGNWCTHAGYAYQLK
;
A
#
# COMPACT_ATOMS: atom_id res chain seq x y z
N MET A 1 17.26 -12.44 -1.62
CA MET A 1 16.09 -11.66 -1.18
C MET A 1 15.87 -10.32 -1.88
N ARG A 2 16.82 -9.71 -2.56
CA ARG A 2 16.63 -8.45 -3.32
C ARG A 2 15.59 -8.55 -4.47
N ARG A 3 15.05 -9.75 -4.73
CA ARG A 3 14.08 -10.02 -5.80
C ARG A 3 12.62 -10.06 -5.35
N LEU A 4 12.34 -9.97 -4.04
CA LEU A 4 10.96 -9.95 -3.54
C LEU A 4 10.33 -8.58 -3.80
N VAL A 5 9.15 -8.61 -4.39
CA VAL A 5 8.30 -7.44 -4.66
C VAL A 5 6.95 -7.70 -4.02
N PHE A 6 6.62 -6.95 -2.99
CA PHE A 6 5.34 -7.04 -2.29
C PHE A 6 4.35 -6.07 -2.92
N LEU A 7 3.18 -6.56 -3.25
CA LEU A 7 2.09 -5.82 -3.88
C LEU A 7 0.82 -5.98 -3.05
N ASP A 8 0.14 -4.85 -2.80
CA ASP A 8 -1.07 -4.85 -2.01
C ASP A 8 -1.94 -3.60 -2.24
N GLU A 9 -3.17 -3.64 -1.73
CA GLU A 9 -4.14 -2.57 -1.76
C GLU A 9 -4.52 -2.11 -0.36
N SER A 10 -4.91 -0.85 -0.25
CA SER A 10 -5.40 -0.29 1.00
C SER A 10 -6.44 0.80 0.76
N GLY A 11 -7.36 0.99 1.68
CA GLY A 11 -8.39 2.02 1.61
C GLY A 11 -8.08 3.25 2.47
N ALA A 12 -8.49 4.42 2.01
CA ALA A 12 -8.52 5.66 2.77
C ALA A 12 -9.82 6.42 2.49
N ASN A 13 -10.34 7.15 3.48
CA ASN A 13 -11.55 7.95 3.32
C ASN A 13 -11.50 9.24 4.14
N LEU A 14 -12.51 10.09 3.99
CA LEU A 14 -12.59 11.39 4.65
C LEU A 14 -12.91 11.32 6.16
N ALA A 15 -13.33 10.14 6.67
CA ALA A 15 -13.52 9.94 8.10
C ALA A 15 -12.19 9.75 8.85
N MET A 16 -11.07 9.58 8.14
CA MET A 16 -9.76 9.49 8.75
C MET A 16 -9.42 10.81 9.46
N GLY A 17 -9.13 10.70 10.76
CA GLY A 17 -8.74 11.80 11.62
C GLY A 17 -7.68 11.35 12.61
N ARG A 18 -7.20 12.25 13.42
CA ARG A 18 -6.21 11.98 14.45
C ARG A 18 -6.75 10.97 15.45
N SER A 19 -5.94 10.00 15.84
CA SER A 19 -6.29 9.05 16.91
C SER A 19 -5.99 9.58 18.30
N HIS A 20 -5.04 10.51 18.40
CA HIS A 20 -4.59 11.11 19.65
C HIS A 20 -4.22 12.57 19.42
N ALA A 21 -4.46 13.41 20.44
CA ALA A 21 -3.93 14.77 20.52
C ALA A 21 -3.71 15.15 21.99
N TRP A 22 -2.85 16.13 22.21
CA TRP A 22 -2.63 16.71 23.52
C TRP A 22 -3.67 17.79 23.78
N VAL A 23 -4.34 17.72 24.94
CA VAL A 23 -5.27 18.74 25.42
C VAL A 23 -4.92 19.12 26.86
N LEU A 24 -5.31 20.30 27.28
CA LEU A 24 -5.16 20.72 28.68
C LEU A 24 -5.96 19.77 29.56
N ARG A 25 -5.42 19.48 30.75
CA ARG A 25 -6.09 18.64 31.74
C ARG A 25 -7.51 19.18 32.01
N GLY A 26 -8.49 18.29 31.98
CA GLY A 26 -9.91 18.64 32.16
C GLY A 26 -10.61 19.17 30.90
N ARG A 27 -9.95 19.21 29.74
CA ARG A 27 -10.58 19.55 28.46
C ARG A 27 -10.85 18.31 27.64
N GLU A 28 -11.98 18.29 26.97
CA GLU A 28 -12.32 17.24 25.98
C GLU A 28 -11.77 17.63 24.62
N LEU A 29 -11.27 16.61 23.88
CA LEU A 29 -10.87 16.77 22.49
C LEU A 29 -12.06 16.45 21.59
N VAL A 30 -12.58 17.46 20.91
CA VAL A 30 -13.62 17.28 19.89
C VAL A 30 -13.01 17.46 18.51
N GLU A 31 -12.98 16.39 17.71
CA GLU A 31 -12.59 16.43 16.30
C GLU A 31 -13.80 16.13 15.42
N PRO A 32 -14.36 17.10 14.67
CA PRO A 32 -15.49 16.86 13.79
C PRO A 32 -15.07 15.95 12.63
N ARG A 33 -15.86 14.92 12.37
CA ARG A 33 -15.64 13.97 11.25
C ARG A 33 -16.89 13.91 10.37
N PRO A 34 -16.73 13.80 9.05
CA PRO A 34 -17.88 13.59 8.17
C PRO A 34 -18.63 12.32 8.53
N ARG A 35 -19.96 12.37 8.62
CA ARG A 35 -20.81 11.18 8.75
C ARG A 35 -20.87 10.40 7.45
N ASN A 36 -21.01 11.13 6.33
CA ASN A 36 -20.95 10.57 4.99
C ASN A 36 -19.61 10.97 4.37
N TRP A 37 -18.69 10.02 4.27
CA TRP A 37 -17.34 10.24 3.74
C TRP A 37 -17.21 9.93 2.25
N GLY A 38 -18.36 9.61 1.56
CA GLY A 38 -18.37 9.29 0.13
C GLY A 38 -17.60 8.00 -0.20
N ASP A 39 -17.12 7.94 -1.42
CA ASP A 39 -16.34 6.80 -1.90
C ASP A 39 -15.00 6.66 -1.17
N ASN A 40 -14.57 5.43 -0.97
CA ASN A 40 -13.22 5.15 -0.52
C ASN A 40 -12.21 5.45 -1.62
N LEU A 41 -11.09 6.06 -1.24
CA LEU A 41 -9.91 6.17 -2.08
C LEU A 41 -9.09 4.89 -1.92
N THR A 42 -9.08 4.04 -2.95
CA THR A 42 -8.21 2.86 -2.99
C THR A 42 -6.79 3.28 -3.33
N LEU A 43 -5.86 2.83 -2.53
CA LEU A 43 -4.42 2.93 -2.72
C LEU A 43 -3.94 1.56 -3.20
N VAL A 44 -3.20 1.50 -4.30
CA VAL A 44 -2.54 0.28 -4.73
C VAL A 44 -1.06 0.56 -4.88
N GLY A 45 -0.21 -0.28 -4.32
CA GLY A 45 1.22 -0.03 -4.28
C GLY A 45 2.07 -1.27 -4.31
N ALA A 46 3.33 -1.06 -4.64
CA ALA A 46 4.33 -2.11 -4.61
C ALA A 46 5.61 -1.61 -3.95
N MET A 47 6.23 -2.48 -3.17
CA MET A 47 7.54 -2.24 -2.59
C MET A 47 8.46 -3.43 -2.83
N ARG A 48 9.74 -3.12 -2.92
CA ARG A 48 10.83 -4.09 -2.89
C ARG A 48 11.52 -3.97 -1.53
N VAL A 49 12.28 -4.96 -1.15
CA VAL A 49 13.02 -4.95 0.11
C VAL A 49 13.94 -3.71 0.28
N ASP A 50 14.43 -3.16 -0.82
CA ASP A 50 15.37 -2.03 -0.84
C ASP A 50 14.72 -0.68 -1.19
N ARG A 51 13.43 -0.64 -1.58
CA ARG A 51 12.75 0.60 -1.96
C ARG A 51 11.24 0.48 -2.15
N TRP A 52 10.57 1.61 -2.03
CA TRP A 52 9.23 1.80 -2.53
C TRP A 52 9.25 1.90 -4.06
N LEU A 53 8.47 1.07 -4.76
CA LEU A 53 8.49 1.04 -6.23
C LEU A 53 7.48 2.01 -6.85
N THR A 54 6.23 1.93 -6.42
CA THR A 54 5.14 2.74 -6.99
C THR A 54 3.91 2.70 -6.11
N MET A 55 3.09 3.75 -6.23
CA MET A 55 1.72 3.80 -5.71
C MET A 55 0.83 4.55 -6.67
N SER A 56 -0.41 4.13 -6.76
CA SER A 56 -1.48 4.87 -7.44
C SER A 56 -2.72 4.94 -6.56
N THR A 57 -3.62 5.86 -6.88
CA THR A 57 -4.87 6.05 -6.17
C THR A 57 -6.03 6.01 -7.16
N ALA A 58 -7.13 5.37 -6.79
CA ALA A 58 -8.37 5.32 -7.56
C ALA A 58 -9.57 5.47 -6.63
N TRP A 59 -10.62 6.15 -7.07
CA TRP A 59 -11.88 6.21 -6.34
C TRP A 59 -12.69 4.92 -6.53
N GLY A 60 -13.30 4.46 -5.45
CA GLY A 60 -14.08 3.23 -5.41
C GLY A 60 -13.20 1.96 -5.34
N ALA A 61 -13.85 0.81 -5.49
CA ALA A 61 -13.19 -0.49 -5.39
C ALA A 61 -12.21 -0.74 -6.55
N MET A 62 -11.15 -1.49 -6.26
CA MET A 62 -10.24 -2.01 -7.27
C MET A 62 -10.85 -3.24 -7.91
N THR A 63 -11.33 -3.08 -9.15
CA THR A 63 -11.86 -4.20 -9.94
C THR A 63 -10.73 -4.92 -10.66
N THR A 64 -10.95 -6.18 -11.07
CA THR A 64 -9.96 -6.96 -11.82
C THR A 64 -9.41 -6.22 -13.06
N PRO A 65 -10.24 -5.57 -13.92
CA PRO A 65 -9.71 -4.81 -15.05
C PRO A 65 -8.83 -3.63 -14.64
N ARG A 66 -9.21 -2.89 -13.58
CA ARG A 66 -8.40 -1.78 -13.05
C ARG A 66 -7.08 -2.25 -12.48
N PHE A 67 -7.10 -3.36 -11.74
CA PHE A 67 -5.89 -3.97 -11.18
C PHE A 67 -4.95 -4.45 -12.29
N THR A 68 -5.48 -5.18 -13.29
CA THR A 68 -4.70 -5.65 -14.45
C THR A 68 -4.05 -4.48 -15.18
N ALA A 69 -4.81 -3.41 -15.46
CA ALA A 69 -4.28 -2.21 -16.11
C ALA A 69 -3.19 -1.52 -15.26
N TRP A 70 -3.35 -1.51 -13.93
CA TRP A 70 -2.33 -0.97 -13.03
C TRP A 70 -1.06 -1.84 -13.04
N VAL A 71 -1.20 -3.16 -12.97
CA VAL A 71 -0.06 -4.09 -13.06
C VAL A 71 0.71 -3.83 -14.36
N GLN A 72 0.01 -3.79 -15.49
CA GLN A 72 0.62 -3.55 -16.79
C GLN A 72 1.36 -2.22 -16.87
N ARG A 73 0.72 -1.13 -16.45
CA ARG A 73 1.24 0.24 -16.64
C ARG A 73 2.20 0.70 -15.57
N ARG A 74 2.08 0.18 -14.34
CA ARG A 74 2.81 0.70 -13.18
C ARG A 74 3.78 -0.30 -12.57
N LEU A 75 3.40 -1.58 -12.46
CA LEU A 75 4.25 -2.61 -11.89
C LEU A 75 5.24 -3.17 -12.89
N VAL A 76 4.75 -3.71 -14.02
CA VAL A 76 5.57 -4.39 -15.04
C VAL A 76 6.82 -3.57 -15.46
N PRO A 77 6.74 -2.25 -15.73
CA PRO A 77 7.93 -1.47 -16.11
C PRO A 77 9.00 -1.36 -15.00
N ARG A 78 8.68 -1.79 -13.76
CA ARG A 78 9.55 -1.73 -12.59
C ARG A 78 10.05 -3.11 -12.15
N LEU A 79 9.52 -4.16 -12.75
CA LEU A 79 9.99 -5.52 -12.51
C LEU A 79 11.34 -5.75 -13.19
N ARG A 80 12.10 -6.64 -12.59
CA ARG A 80 13.36 -7.15 -13.13
C ARG A 80 13.24 -8.65 -13.39
N ARG A 81 13.92 -9.15 -14.37
CA ARG A 81 13.97 -10.58 -14.63
C ARG A 81 14.41 -11.34 -13.37
N GLY A 82 13.62 -12.34 -12.99
CA GLY A 82 13.80 -13.15 -11.79
C GLY A 82 13.26 -12.53 -10.51
N ASP A 83 12.46 -11.44 -10.58
CA ASP A 83 11.70 -10.96 -9.44
C ASP A 83 10.61 -11.97 -9.04
N ILE A 84 10.26 -11.96 -7.76
CA ILE A 84 9.17 -12.75 -7.19
C ILE A 84 8.15 -11.76 -6.64
N VAL A 85 7.02 -11.65 -7.31
CA VAL A 85 5.91 -10.79 -6.89
C VAL A 85 5.07 -11.55 -5.89
N VAL A 86 4.96 -10.99 -4.69
CA VAL A 86 4.21 -11.55 -3.56
C VAL A 86 2.93 -10.75 -3.38
N LEU A 87 1.79 -11.44 -3.37
CA LEU A 87 0.46 -10.86 -3.19
C LEU A 87 -0.33 -11.65 -2.14
N ASP A 88 -1.37 -11.02 -1.64
CA ASP A 88 -2.39 -11.74 -0.91
C ASP A 88 -3.24 -12.63 -1.84
N ASN A 89 -4.13 -13.40 -1.23
CA ASN A 89 -4.91 -14.43 -1.93
C ASN A 89 -6.28 -13.92 -2.43
N LEU A 90 -6.44 -12.62 -2.72
CA LEU A 90 -7.69 -12.05 -3.23
C LEU A 90 -8.01 -12.53 -4.64
N ALA A 91 -9.30 -12.67 -4.93
CA ALA A 91 -9.79 -13.16 -6.24
C ALA A 91 -9.34 -12.28 -7.41
N ALA A 92 -9.30 -10.96 -7.25
CA ALA A 92 -8.84 -10.02 -8.27
C ALA A 92 -7.36 -10.25 -8.65
N HIS A 93 -6.54 -10.72 -7.72
CA HIS A 93 -5.12 -10.98 -7.90
C HIS A 93 -4.85 -12.31 -8.62
N LYS A 94 -5.82 -13.23 -8.57
CA LYS A 94 -5.72 -14.56 -9.22
C LYS A 94 -6.08 -14.55 -10.71
N ALA A 95 -6.46 -13.41 -11.28
CA ALA A 95 -6.80 -13.33 -12.69
C ALA A 95 -5.64 -13.80 -13.56
N GLY A 96 -5.91 -14.73 -14.48
CA GLY A 96 -4.89 -15.31 -15.37
C GLY A 96 -4.08 -14.26 -16.12
N HIS A 97 -4.72 -13.16 -16.53
CA HIS A 97 -4.04 -12.04 -17.19
C HIS A 97 -2.97 -11.36 -16.34
N VAL A 98 -3.19 -11.22 -15.02
CA VAL A 98 -2.18 -10.64 -14.10
C VAL A 98 -0.94 -11.54 -14.05
N ARG A 99 -1.14 -12.85 -13.94
CA ARG A 99 -0.06 -13.83 -13.97
C ARG A 99 0.73 -13.73 -15.26
N THR A 100 0.06 -13.76 -16.40
CA THR A 100 0.70 -13.68 -17.72
C THR A 100 1.56 -12.43 -17.86
N LEU A 101 1.06 -11.25 -17.44
CA LEU A 101 1.81 -10.00 -17.50
C LEU A 101 3.10 -10.03 -16.66
N ILE A 102 3.03 -10.60 -15.46
CA ILE A 102 4.19 -10.70 -14.56
C ILE A 102 5.21 -11.71 -15.13
N GLU A 103 4.76 -12.85 -15.63
CA GLU A 103 5.62 -13.88 -16.21
C GLU A 103 6.28 -13.43 -17.51
N GLN A 104 5.58 -12.69 -18.37
CA GLN A 104 6.15 -12.06 -19.57
C GLN A 104 7.25 -11.04 -19.24
N ALA A 105 7.16 -10.38 -18.08
CA ALA A 105 8.23 -9.51 -17.58
C ALA A 105 9.44 -10.30 -17.02
N GLY A 106 9.41 -11.63 -17.07
CA GLY A 106 10.46 -12.49 -16.54
C GLY A 106 10.45 -12.62 -15.02
N ALA A 107 9.35 -12.29 -14.38
CA ALA A 107 9.12 -12.42 -12.93
C ALA A 107 8.21 -13.62 -12.65
N THR A 108 8.13 -14.04 -11.39
CA THR A 108 7.20 -15.08 -10.93
C THR A 108 6.25 -14.51 -9.90
N ILE A 109 5.08 -15.17 -9.73
CA ILE A 109 4.08 -14.78 -8.75
C ILE A 109 4.01 -15.80 -7.61
N ARG A 110 3.86 -15.32 -6.38
CA ARG A 110 3.59 -16.13 -5.19
C ARG A 110 2.47 -15.49 -4.38
N PHE A 111 1.59 -16.33 -3.86
CA PHE A 111 0.52 -15.88 -2.97
C PHE A 111 0.88 -16.17 -1.54
N LEU A 112 0.56 -15.21 -0.66
CA LEU A 112 0.64 -15.42 0.78
C LEU A 112 -0.42 -16.45 1.21
N PRO A 113 -0.19 -17.21 2.28
CA PRO A 113 -1.22 -18.03 2.88
C PRO A 113 -2.45 -17.19 3.25
N PRO A 114 -3.66 -17.75 3.28
CA PRO A 114 -4.82 -17.04 3.79
C PRO A 114 -4.58 -16.50 5.20
N TYR A 115 -5.11 -15.31 5.50
CA TYR A 115 -5.03 -14.65 6.82
C TYR A 115 -3.60 -14.37 7.33
N SER A 116 -2.61 -14.26 6.45
CA SER A 116 -1.20 -14.11 6.80
C SER A 116 -0.68 -12.70 6.49
N HIS A 117 -1.38 -11.65 6.94
CA HIS A 117 -1.01 -10.25 6.74
C HIS A 117 0.35 -9.91 7.37
N ASP A 118 0.72 -10.60 8.47
CA ASP A 118 1.99 -10.39 9.17
C ASP A 118 3.21 -10.71 8.29
N PHE A 119 3.05 -11.57 7.30
CA PHE A 119 4.08 -11.86 6.30
C PHE A 119 4.10 -10.86 5.14
N ASN A 120 3.25 -9.81 5.17
CA ASN A 120 3.23 -8.79 4.12
C ASN A 120 3.82 -7.47 4.63
N PRO A 121 5.12 -7.20 4.40
CA PRO A 121 5.77 -6.01 4.92
C PRO A 121 5.20 -4.69 4.37
N ILE A 122 4.46 -4.73 3.26
CA ILE A 122 3.81 -3.53 2.68
C ILE A 122 2.69 -3.00 3.60
N GLU A 123 2.13 -3.84 4.50
CA GLU A 123 1.14 -3.39 5.48
C GLU A 123 1.72 -2.32 6.42
N ALA A 124 2.98 -2.45 6.79
CA ALA A 124 3.66 -1.43 7.58
C ALA A 124 3.83 -0.10 6.81
N ALA A 125 4.01 -0.17 5.48
CA ALA A 125 4.00 1.02 4.64
C ALA A 125 2.62 1.67 4.61
N TRP A 126 1.54 0.88 4.51
CA TRP A 126 0.17 1.40 4.61
C TRP A 126 -0.10 2.03 5.98
N ALA A 127 0.37 1.42 7.06
CA ALA A 127 0.25 1.98 8.40
C ALA A 127 0.90 3.37 8.50
N LEU A 128 2.12 3.53 7.97
CA LEU A 128 2.83 4.81 7.90
C LEU A 128 2.08 5.85 7.06
N ILE A 129 1.64 5.47 5.85
CA ILE A 129 0.91 6.34 4.93
C ILE A 129 -0.41 6.78 5.57
N LYS A 130 -1.18 5.85 6.14
CA LYS A 130 -2.44 6.16 6.85
C LYS A 130 -2.22 7.04 8.08
N LYS A 131 -1.14 6.84 8.83
CA LYS A 131 -0.76 7.73 9.95
C LYS A 131 -0.58 9.17 9.47
N ARG A 132 0.07 9.39 8.33
CA ARG A 132 0.25 10.72 7.73
C ARG A 132 -1.08 11.31 7.24
N ILE A 133 -1.94 10.50 6.61
CA ILE A 133 -3.28 10.94 6.19
C ILE A 133 -4.09 11.38 7.41
N ARG A 134 -4.10 10.58 8.49
CA ARG A 134 -4.81 10.92 9.74
C ARG A 134 -4.28 12.21 10.38
N ALA A 135 -2.97 12.43 10.34
CA ALA A 135 -2.37 13.65 10.92
C ALA A 135 -2.81 14.93 10.19
N VAL A 136 -3.01 14.86 8.86
CA VAL A 136 -3.53 15.97 8.04
C VAL A 136 -5.04 16.10 8.18
N ALA A 137 -5.76 14.98 8.41
CA ALA A 137 -7.22 14.91 8.50
C ALA A 137 -7.92 15.59 7.31
N PRO A 138 -7.66 15.18 6.05
CA PRO A 138 -8.23 15.82 4.87
C PRO A 138 -9.76 15.74 4.89
N ARG A 139 -10.43 16.81 4.44
CA ARG A 139 -11.91 16.92 4.44
C ARG A 139 -12.53 17.00 3.03
N THR A 140 -11.69 16.95 1.99
CA THR A 140 -12.16 16.85 0.59
C THR A 140 -11.45 15.73 -0.15
N GLY A 141 -12.10 15.19 -1.18
CA GLY A 141 -11.50 14.13 -1.99
C GLY A 141 -10.18 14.55 -2.65
N ALA A 142 -10.09 15.80 -3.13
CA ALA A 142 -8.88 16.34 -3.73
C ALA A 142 -7.72 16.39 -2.72
N THR A 143 -7.99 16.88 -1.49
CA THR A 143 -6.97 16.93 -0.43
C THR A 143 -6.60 15.53 0.07
N LEU A 144 -7.55 14.59 0.15
CA LEU A 144 -7.26 13.20 0.52
C LEU A 144 -6.30 12.55 -0.49
N ARG A 145 -6.60 12.67 -1.78
CA ARG A 145 -5.75 12.11 -2.84
C ARG A 145 -4.35 12.70 -2.81
N THR A 146 -4.24 14.03 -2.75
CA THR A 146 -2.95 14.72 -2.71
C THR A 146 -2.16 14.34 -1.45
N THR A 147 -2.83 14.25 -0.29
CA THR A 147 -2.20 13.84 0.97
C THR A 147 -1.69 12.41 0.90
N ALA A 148 -2.47 11.47 0.35
CA ALA A 148 -2.03 10.09 0.16
C ALA A 148 -0.78 9.99 -0.73
N GLN A 149 -0.77 10.70 -1.85
CA GLN A 149 0.38 10.74 -2.78
C GLN A 149 1.64 11.33 -2.12
N ARG A 150 1.49 12.41 -1.34
CA ARG A 150 2.60 13.01 -0.56
C ARG A 150 3.08 12.07 0.54
N ALA A 151 2.14 11.41 1.23
CA ALA A 151 2.47 10.45 2.29
C ALA A 151 3.31 9.27 1.81
N ALA A 152 3.10 8.79 0.58
CA ALA A 152 3.90 7.72 0.00
C ALA A 152 5.39 8.10 -0.18
N ARG A 153 5.70 9.40 -0.32
CA ARG A 153 7.08 9.88 -0.49
C ARG A 153 7.94 9.78 0.77
N VAL A 154 7.32 9.56 1.95
CA VAL A 154 8.06 9.37 3.21
C VAL A 154 8.54 7.93 3.43
N VAL A 155 8.17 7.02 2.53
CA VAL A 155 8.64 5.63 2.57
C VAL A 155 10.07 5.58 2.03
N HIS A 156 11.04 5.48 2.94
CA HIS A 156 12.45 5.40 2.60
C HIS A 156 12.93 3.95 2.43
N PRO A 157 14.03 3.71 1.72
CA PRO A 157 14.61 2.37 1.54
C PRO A 157 14.85 1.63 2.85
N ARG A 158 15.38 2.31 3.88
CA ARG A 158 15.60 1.71 5.21
C ARG A 158 14.30 1.20 5.86
N HIS A 159 13.17 1.88 5.64
CA HIS A 159 11.88 1.41 6.14
C HIS A 159 11.52 0.07 5.48
N CYS A 160 11.67 -0.03 4.16
CA CYS A 160 11.36 -1.26 3.43
C CYS A 160 12.20 -2.43 3.94
N GLY A 161 13.51 -2.25 4.14
CA GLY A 161 14.40 -3.27 4.70
C GLY A 161 13.97 -3.70 6.10
N ASN A 162 13.73 -2.74 7.01
CA ASN A 162 13.32 -3.03 8.38
C ASN A 162 11.98 -3.77 8.45
N TRP A 163 10.99 -3.36 7.64
CA TRP A 163 9.70 -4.03 7.58
C TRP A 163 9.78 -5.45 7.03
N CYS A 164 10.64 -5.67 6.01
CA CYS A 164 10.89 -7.03 5.52
C CYS A 164 11.54 -7.90 6.60
N THR A 165 12.50 -7.37 7.36
CA THR A 165 13.10 -8.10 8.48
C THR A 165 12.07 -8.42 9.57
N HIS A 166 11.22 -7.45 9.91
CA HIS A 166 10.15 -7.63 10.91
C HIS A 166 9.13 -8.69 10.47
N ALA A 167 8.81 -8.76 9.18
CA ALA A 167 7.93 -9.78 8.61
C ALA A 167 8.61 -11.15 8.40
N GLY A 168 9.80 -11.37 8.97
CA GLY A 168 10.52 -12.65 8.93
C GLY A 168 11.40 -12.87 7.70
N TYR A 169 11.51 -11.87 6.80
CA TYR A 169 12.41 -11.95 5.65
C TYR A 169 13.81 -11.50 6.09
N ALA A 170 14.75 -12.42 6.24
CA ALA A 170 16.13 -12.08 6.59
C ALA A 170 16.77 -11.21 5.48
N TYR A 171 17.12 -9.97 5.81
CA TYR A 171 17.78 -9.03 4.91
C TYR A 171 18.96 -8.37 5.62
N GLN A 172 20.15 -8.55 5.07
CA GLN A 172 21.32 -7.79 5.50
C GLN A 172 21.53 -6.63 4.53
N LEU A 173 21.42 -5.42 5.03
CA LEU A 173 21.95 -4.24 4.33
C LEU A 173 23.47 -4.39 4.24
N LYS A 174 24.00 -4.59 3.03
CA LYS A 174 25.43 -4.41 2.77
C LYS A 174 25.68 -2.95 2.47
#